data_fe49f25a4f5a0746844ebc0010578d1f
#
_entry.id   fe49f25a4f5a0746844ebc0010578d1f
#
_cell.length_a   1.000
_cell.length_b   1.000
_cell.length_c   1.000
_cell.angle_alpha   90.00
_cell.angle_beta   90.00
_cell.angle_gamma   90.00
#
_symmetry.space_group_name_H-M   'P 1'
#
loop_
_entity.id
_entity.type
_entity.pdbx_description
1 polymer ?
#
loop_
_entity_poly.entity_id
_entity_poly.type
_entity_poly.pdbx_seq_one_letter_code
_entity_poly.pdbx_strand_id
1 'polypeptide(L)'
;ESWGGAWTVQTELKQTIPFIMEHTTAKISSVGHHLSHAAAGFQTSPFDDATVVVIDAIGESDTISIYHAYYNGACLAGEHAKANYKLLYRQTYPHSIGMFYSAVTQRCNLKPMDEEYITMGMAAYGDASKAYDTLKDRTVKFTDIPLFKENLHVGIENLRFLADVTVEDIAAAGQQLCEQMVMGVMRRAKKLGTSKNLVYMGGVALNCVINRRLGELFNKIWIMPNPGDAGSSLGAAAYTYGRDINFTTPYLGTNIPGVYPVDDLLKELETKQIVGVASGRAEFGPRALGNRSLLADPRGKKIKDQVNE
;
A
#
# COMPACT_ATOMS: atom_id res chain seq x y z
N GLU A 1 -8.14 -20.56 9.79
CA GLU A 1 -7.41 -21.27 8.71
C GLU A 1 -7.46 -20.58 7.36
N SER A 2 -8.09 -19.43 7.18
CA SER A 2 -8.37 -18.93 5.84
C SER A 2 -7.32 -17.99 5.23
N TRP A 3 -6.35 -17.46 5.92
CA TRP A 3 -5.38 -16.53 5.33
C TRP A 3 -3.96 -16.63 5.94
N GLY A 4 -3.52 -17.85 6.23
CA GLY A 4 -2.23 -18.11 6.86
C GLY A 4 -2.25 -17.74 8.35
N GLY A 5 -2.44 -18.72 9.21
CA GLY A 5 -2.57 -18.47 10.65
C GLY A 5 -1.31 -17.84 11.24
N ALA A 6 -1.48 -16.97 12.21
CA ALA A 6 -0.42 -16.36 13.02
C ALA A 6 0.62 -17.37 13.56
N TRP A 7 0.24 -18.63 13.65
CA TRP A 7 1.09 -19.74 14.07
C TRP A 7 2.21 -20.06 13.06
N THR A 8 1.92 -20.00 11.77
CA THR A 8 2.87 -20.26 10.69
C THR A 8 3.96 -19.19 10.68
N VAL A 9 3.55 -17.92 10.79
CA VAL A 9 4.50 -16.78 10.81
C VAL A 9 5.43 -16.85 12.03
N GLN A 10 4.94 -17.17 13.23
CA GLN A 10 5.80 -17.31 14.40
C GLN A 10 6.76 -18.50 14.29
N THR A 11 6.36 -19.56 13.63
CA THR A 11 7.22 -20.75 13.44
C THR A 11 8.32 -20.46 12.43
N GLU A 12 8.00 -19.76 11.35
CA GLU A 12 8.98 -19.33 10.34
C GLU A 12 9.99 -18.32 10.90
N LEU A 13 9.55 -17.35 11.69
CA LEU A 13 10.43 -16.38 12.35
C LEU A 13 11.40 -17.08 13.34
N LYS A 14 10.95 -18.12 14.07
CA LYS A 14 11.83 -18.91 14.94
C LYS A 14 12.93 -19.65 14.20
N GLN A 15 12.72 -19.98 12.92
CA GLN A 15 13.73 -20.62 12.07
C GLN A 15 14.62 -19.60 11.37
N THR A 16 14.07 -18.44 11.01
CA THR A 16 14.78 -17.40 10.26
C THR A 16 15.93 -16.78 11.07
N ILE A 17 15.72 -16.50 12.37
CA ILE A 17 16.76 -15.90 13.20
C ILE A 17 18.00 -16.82 13.34
N PRO A 18 17.88 -18.10 13.72
CA PRO A 18 19.00 -19.01 13.72
C PRO A 18 19.71 -19.11 12.37
N PHE A 19 18.96 -19.22 11.27
CA PHE A 19 19.53 -19.26 9.92
C PHE A 19 20.37 -18.01 9.61
N ILE A 20 19.86 -16.81 9.95
CA ILE A 20 20.62 -15.57 9.76
C ILE A 20 21.90 -15.57 10.60
N MET A 21 21.81 -16.02 11.86
CA MET A 21 22.96 -16.07 12.78
C MET A 21 24.06 -17.04 12.34
N GLU A 22 23.72 -18.08 11.59
CA GLU A 22 24.71 -19.00 10.99
C GLU A 22 25.51 -18.33 9.86
N HIS A 23 24.96 -17.27 9.23
CA HIS A 23 25.54 -16.61 8.05
C HIS A 23 26.14 -15.24 8.33
N THR A 24 25.96 -14.69 9.53
CA THR A 24 26.51 -13.38 9.89
C THR A 24 26.81 -13.26 11.38
N THR A 25 27.84 -12.48 11.69
CA THR A 25 28.16 -12.03 13.05
C THR A 25 27.55 -10.67 13.39
N ALA A 26 26.75 -10.09 12.47
CA ALA A 26 26.13 -8.78 12.67
C ALA A 26 25.11 -8.82 13.81
N LYS A 27 25.00 -7.71 14.54
CA LYS A 27 23.97 -7.56 15.56
C LYS A 27 22.60 -7.48 14.89
N ILE A 28 21.70 -8.39 15.30
CA ILE A 28 20.31 -8.41 14.84
C ILE A 28 19.49 -7.47 15.71
N SER A 29 18.66 -6.63 15.08
CA SER A 29 17.65 -5.83 15.74
C SER A 29 16.30 -5.99 15.03
N SER A 30 15.20 -5.84 15.77
CA SER A 30 13.84 -5.86 15.21
C SER A 30 13.22 -4.48 15.29
N VAL A 31 12.36 -4.18 14.32
CA VAL A 31 11.59 -2.94 14.23
C VAL A 31 10.12 -3.32 14.10
N GLY A 32 9.24 -2.67 14.87
CA GLY A 32 7.80 -2.91 14.78
C GLY A 32 7.27 -2.62 13.37
N HIS A 33 6.30 -3.40 12.91
CA HIS A 33 5.81 -3.42 11.52
C HIS A 33 5.38 -2.03 11.04
N HIS A 34 4.42 -1.38 11.72
CA HIS A 34 3.97 -0.04 11.33
C HIS A 34 5.06 1.03 11.46
N LEU A 35 6.02 0.84 12.37
CA LEU A 35 7.15 1.74 12.50
C LEU A 35 8.13 1.58 11.33
N SER A 36 8.30 0.37 10.80
CA SER A 36 9.10 0.15 9.59
C SER A 36 8.48 0.82 8.37
N HIS A 37 7.15 0.71 8.17
CA HIS A 37 6.46 1.48 7.14
C HIS A 37 6.66 3.00 7.31
N ALA A 38 6.50 3.50 8.53
CA ALA A 38 6.67 4.91 8.81
C ALA A 38 8.10 5.39 8.49
N ALA A 39 9.11 4.59 8.83
CA ALA A 39 10.51 4.91 8.54
C ALA A 39 10.83 4.84 7.04
N ALA A 40 10.32 3.81 6.33
CA ALA A 40 10.46 3.73 4.88
C ALA A 40 9.92 4.98 4.18
N GLY A 41 8.73 5.42 4.58
CA GLY A 41 8.10 6.60 4.00
C GLY A 41 8.78 7.90 4.39
N PHE A 42 9.01 8.14 5.67
CA PHE A 42 9.54 9.42 6.15
C PHE A 42 11.01 9.66 5.77
N GLN A 43 11.89 8.66 5.96
CA GLN A 43 13.31 8.84 5.71
C GLN A 43 13.68 8.83 4.22
N THR A 44 12.76 8.42 3.33
CA THR A 44 12.91 8.57 1.87
C THR A 44 12.17 9.80 1.34
N SER A 45 11.40 10.51 2.19
CA SER A 45 10.68 11.70 1.79
C SER A 45 11.58 12.94 1.76
N PRO A 46 11.19 14.00 1.04
CA PRO A 46 11.90 15.27 1.05
C PRO A 46 11.52 16.17 2.24
N PHE A 47 11.01 15.61 3.35
CA PHE A 47 10.44 16.38 4.45
C PHE A 47 11.30 16.32 5.69
N ASP A 48 11.50 17.48 6.35
CA ASP A 48 12.14 17.57 7.66
C ASP A 48 11.18 17.20 8.79
N ASP A 49 9.87 17.40 8.56
CA ASP A 49 8.77 16.94 9.41
C ASP A 49 7.57 16.51 8.59
N ALA A 50 6.82 15.52 9.09
CA ALA A 50 5.61 15.05 8.44
C ALA A 50 4.60 14.43 9.42
N THR A 51 3.32 14.50 9.06
CA THR A 51 2.30 13.59 9.58
C THR A 51 2.41 12.28 8.78
N VAL A 52 2.78 11.19 9.44
CA VAL A 52 2.90 9.87 8.80
C VAL A 52 1.65 9.05 9.12
N VAL A 53 0.98 8.56 8.09
CA VAL A 53 -0.19 7.68 8.21
C VAL A 53 0.17 6.33 7.63
N VAL A 54 0.01 5.28 8.42
CA VAL A 54 0.14 3.89 7.98
C VAL A 54 -1.23 3.24 8.05
N ILE A 55 -1.72 2.71 6.93
CA ILE A 55 -2.97 1.94 6.86
C ILE A 55 -2.67 0.62 6.16
N ASP A 56 -2.83 -0.46 6.91
CA ASP A 56 -2.50 -1.79 6.43
C ASP A 56 -3.59 -2.82 6.73
N ALA A 57 -3.42 -4.05 6.27
CA ALA A 57 -4.31 -5.15 6.62
C ALA A 57 -4.14 -5.48 8.11
N ILE A 58 -2.94 -5.89 8.49
CA ILE A 58 -2.54 -6.10 9.88
C ILE A 58 -1.01 -6.17 9.97
N GLY A 59 -0.42 -5.37 10.84
CA GLY A 59 1.01 -5.43 11.18
C GLY A 59 1.17 -5.75 12.65
N GLU A 60 1.55 -6.99 13.00
CA GLU A 60 1.49 -7.53 14.35
C GLU A 60 0.05 -7.50 14.89
N SER A 61 -0.40 -6.38 15.45
CA SER A 61 -1.79 -6.14 15.84
C SER A 61 -2.37 -4.85 15.24
N ASP A 62 -1.51 -3.99 14.70
CA ASP A 62 -1.88 -2.67 14.24
C ASP A 62 -2.48 -2.73 12.83
N THR A 63 -3.49 -1.89 12.60
CA THR A 63 -4.17 -1.75 11.31
C THR A 63 -4.12 -0.31 10.81
N ILE A 64 -4.06 0.66 11.73
CA ILE A 64 -3.84 2.07 11.45
C ILE A 64 -2.88 2.64 12.50
N SER A 65 -1.88 3.37 12.06
CA SER A 65 -1.03 4.17 12.93
C SER A 65 -0.83 5.58 12.36
N ILE A 66 -0.87 6.58 13.22
CA ILE A 66 -0.58 7.97 12.86
C ILE A 66 0.58 8.42 13.72
N TYR A 67 1.64 8.90 13.08
CA TYR A 67 2.82 9.44 13.76
C TYR A 67 3.04 10.90 13.37
N HIS A 68 3.67 11.65 14.27
CA HIS A 68 4.45 12.82 13.91
C HIS A 68 5.91 12.38 13.78
N ALA A 69 6.45 12.48 12.58
CA ALA A 69 7.85 12.17 12.29
C ALA A 69 8.62 13.48 12.04
N TYR A 70 9.82 13.58 12.59
CA TYR A 70 10.66 14.78 12.47
C TYR A 70 12.13 14.45 12.74
N TYR A 71 13.02 15.28 12.23
CA TYR A 71 14.45 15.20 12.55
C TYR A 71 14.80 16.12 13.72
N ASN A 72 15.49 15.58 14.74
CA ASN A 72 16.00 16.38 15.86
C ASN A 72 17.30 17.08 15.49
N GLY A 73 17.33 18.39 15.71
CA GLY A 73 18.54 19.20 15.73
C GLY A 73 18.84 19.93 14.42
N ALA A 74 19.24 21.19 14.54
CA ALA A 74 20.00 21.84 13.50
C ALA A 74 21.37 21.13 13.40
N CYS A 75 21.76 20.67 12.21
CA CYS A 75 23.10 20.15 11.96
C CYS A 75 24.15 21.19 12.37
N LEU A 76 24.69 21.04 13.56
CA LEU A 76 26.04 21.56 13.82
C LEU A 76 26.97 20.70 12.98
N ALA A 77 27.91 21.32 12.30
CA ALA A 77 28.75 20.68 11.30
C ALA A 77 29.27 19.30 11.77
N GLY A 78 28.79 18.22 11.17
CA GLY A 78 29.20 16.84 11.41
C GLY A 78 28.24 15.92 12.16
N GLU A 79 27.19 16.42 12.79
CA GLU A 79 26.16 15.57 13.41
C GLU A 79 24.91 15.51 12.51
N HIS A 80 24.58 14.31 12.06
CA HIS A 80 23.36 14.08 11.28
C HIS A 80 22.15 14.06 12.20
N ALA A 81 21.11 14.81 11.86
CA ALA A 81 19.85 14.80 12.57
C ALA A 81 19.23 13.39 12.59
N LYS A 82 18.77 12.95 13.76
CA LYS A 82 18.14 11.63 13.92
C LYS A 82 16.64 11.73 13.70
N ALA A 83 16.10 10.78 12.92
CA ALA A 83 14.65 10.63 12.71
C ALA A 83 13.96 10.16 14.00
N ASN A 84 12.86 10.83 14.34
CA ASN A 84 12.04 10.55 15.50
C ASN A 84 10.59 10.31 15.07
N TYR A 85 9.91 9.42 15.76
CA TYR A 85 8.53 9.02 15.47
C TYR A 85 7.71 9.07 16.76
N LYS A 86 6.84 10.07 16.88
CA LYS A 86 5.90 10.18 17.99
C LYS A 86 4.56 9.60 17.57
N LEU A 87 4.15 8.49 18.17
CA LEU A 87 2.82 7.91 17.93
C LEU A 87 1.73 8.85 18.46
N LEU A 88 0.78 9.21 17.61
CA LEU A 88 -0.36 10.09 17.92
C LEU A 88 -1.67 9.30 18.02
N TYR A 89 -1.81 8.22 17.23
CA TYR A 89 -2.99 7.38 17.19
C TYR A 89 -2.63 5.96 16.75
N ARG A 90 -3.39 5.00 17.23
CA ARG A 90 -3.27 3.58 16.91
C ARG A 90 -4.65 2.94 16.88
N GLN A 91 -4.92 2.15 15.85
CA GLN A 91 -6.05 1.23 15.78
C GLN A 91 -5.52 -0.19 15.57
N THR A 92 -6.18 -1.15 16.18
CA THR A 92 -5.76 -2.55 16.15
C THR A 92 -6.84 -3.44 15.56
N TYR A 93 -6.45 -4.65 15.19
CA TYR A 93 -7.34 -5.75 14.86
C TYR A 93 -8.48 -5.87 15.90
N PRO A 94 -9.72 -6.18 15.51
CA PRO A 94 -10.16 -6.62 14.17
C PRO A 94 -10.55 -5.48 13.21
N HIS A 95 -10.37 -4.24 13.58
CA HIS A 95 -10.82 -3.08 12.80
C HIS A 95 -9.77 -2.69 11.76
N SER A 96 -9.90 -3.23 10.53
CA SER A 96 -8.93 -3.02 9.46
C SER A 96 -9.60 -2.64 8.13
N ILE A 97 -9.17 -1.49 7.59
CA ILE A 97 -9.58 -1.05 6.24
C ILE A 97 -8.97 -1.97 5.17
N GLY A 98 -7.72 -2.41 5.34
CA GLY A 98 -7.07 -3.33 4.42
C GLY A 98 -7.81 -4.67 4.34
N MET A 99 -8.14 -5.27 5.50
CA MET A 99 -8.94 -6.51 5.53
C MET A 99 -10.34 -6.34 4.96
N PHE A 100 -10.97 -5.18 5.16
CA PHE A 100 -12.24 -4.88 4.50
C PHE A 100 -12.09 -4.93 2.99
N TYR A 101 -11.05 -4.30 2.45
CA TYR A 101 -10.85 -4.28 1.00
C TYR A 101 -10.51 -5.67 0.44
N SER A 102 -9.71 -6.47 1.15
CA SER A 102 -9.44 -7.86 0.81
C SER A 102 -10.71 -8.74 0.88
N ALA A 103 -11.59 -8.50 1.86
CA ALA A 103 -12.87 -9.21 1.94
C ALA A 103 -13.82 -8.83 0.78
N VAL A 104 -13.82 -7.56 0.33
CA VAL A 104 -14.53 -7.15 -0.90
C VAL A 104 -13.92 -7.83 -2.12
N THR A 105 -12.60 -7.90 -2.22
CA THR A 105 -11.87 -8.61 -3.29
C THR A 105 -12.29 -10.08 -3.36
N GLN A 106 -12.30 -10.78 -2.24
CA GLN A 106 -12.79 -12.15 -2.14
C GLN A 106 -14.26 -12.28 -2.58
N ARG A 107 -15.12 -11.34 -2.17
CA ARG A 107 -16.54 -11.32 -2.55
C ARG A 107 -16.72 -11.09 -4.06
N CYS A 108 -15.77 -10.46 -4.72
CA CYS A 108 -15.74 -10.33 -6.18
C CYS A 108 -15.16 -11.55 -6.90
N ASN A 109 -15.00 -12.69 -6.23
CA ASN A 109 -14.40 -13.93 -6.73
C ASN A 109 -12.91 -13.78 -7.13
N LEU A 110 -12.20 -12.88 -6.47
CA LEU A 110 -10.79 -12.63 -6.66
C LEU A 110 -10.02 -13.08 -5.40
N LYS A 111 -8.71 -13.27 -5.54
CA LYS A 111 -7.84 -13.74 -4.46
C LYS A 111 -7.54 -12.60 -3.48
N PRO A 112 -7.98 -12.70 -2.20
CA PRO A 112 -7.68 -11.71 -1.19
C PRO A 112 -6.19 -11.67 -0.87
N MET A 113 -5.67 -10.52 -0.46
CA MET A 113 -4.26 -10.23 -0.17
C MET A 113 -3.33 -10.32 -1.39
N ASP A 114 -3.88 -10.34 -2.61
CA ASP A 114 -3.13 -10.46 -3.85
C ASP A 114 -3.74 -9.63 -5.00
N GLU A 115 -5.06 -9.76 -5.21
CA GLU A 115 -5.75 -9.21 -6.39
C GLU A 115 -6.59 -7.95 -6.10
N GLU A 116 -6.28 -7.21 -5.03
CA GLU A 116 -6.95 -5.95 -4.68
C GLU A 116 -6.85 -4.90 -5.80
N TYR A 117 -5.77 -4.93 -6.58
CA TYR A 117 -5.60 -4.04 -7.72
C TYR A 117 -6.59 -4.32 -8.85
N ILE A 118 -7.03 -5.59 -9.02
CA ILE A 118 -8.09 -5.96 -9.98
C ILE A 118 -9.42 -5.42 -9.48
N THR A 119 -9.74 -5.58 -8.19
CA THR A 119 -10.94 -5.01 -7.57
C THR A 119 -11.00 -3.49 -7.76
N MET A 120 -9.88 -2.79 -7.57
CA MET A 120 -9.76 -1.34 -7.80
C MET A 120 -10.06 -0.97 -9.27
N GLY A 121 -9.54 -1.74 -10.22
CA GLY A 121 -9.81 -1.55 -11.65
C GLY A 121 -11.27 -1.87 -12.02
N MET A 122 -11.81 -2.97 -11.49
CA MET A 122 -13.19 -3.42 -11.70
C MET A 122 -14.21 -2.40 -11.20
N ALA A 123 -13.92 -1.71 -10.11
CA ALA A 123 -14.79 -0.68 -9.54
C ALA A 123 -15.17 0.44 -10.52
N ALA A 124 -14.36 0.69 -11.54
CA ALA A 124 -14.65 1.69 -12.58
C ALA A 124 -15.80 1.30 -13.53
N TYR A 125 -16.20 0.04 -13.54
CA TYR A 125 -17.26 -0.51 -14.42
C TYR A 125 -18.60 -0.71 -13.71
N GLY A 126 -18.64 -0.57 -12.38
CA GLY A 126 -19.81 -0.81 -11.57
C GLY A 126 -20.54 0.47 -11.13
N ASP A 127 -21.77 0.28 -10.68
CA ASP A 127 -22.60 1.30 -10.04
C ASP A 127 -22.63 1.06 -8.53
N ALA A 128 -21.88 1.87 -7.79
CA ALA A 128 -21.79 1.75 -6.34
C ALA A 128 -23.13 1.85 -5.62
N SER A 129 -24.10 2.61 -6.17
CA SER A 129 -25.41 2.84 -5.53
C SER A 129 -26.20 1.56 -5.28
N LYS A 130 -25.95 0.51 -6.04
CA LYS A 130 -26.66 -0.78 -5.93
C LYS A 130 -26.24 -1.62 -4.72
N ALA A 131 -25.05 -1.40 -4.17
CA ALA A 131 -24.53 -2.19 -3.05
C ALA A 131 -24.06 -1.33 -1.86
N TYR A 132 -23.81 -0.03 -2.07
CA TYR A 132 -23.14 0.84 -1.11
C TYR A 132 -23.81 0.86 0.28
N ASP A 133 -25.11 1.19 0.35
CA ASP A 133 -25.80 1.32 1.64
C ASP A 133 -25.90 -0.05 2.35
N THR A 134 -26.21 -1.11 1.61
CA THR A 134 -26.29 -2.47 2.15
C THR A 134 -24.93 -2.92 2.69
N LEU A 135 -23.85 -2.72 1.94
CA LEU A 135 -22.49 -3.08 2.35
C LEU A 135 -22.05 -2.27 3.57
N LYS A 136 -22.28 -0.95 3.53
CA LYS A 136 -21.98 -0.04 4.65
C LYS A 136 -22.73 -0.42 5.91
N ASP A 137 -24.04 -0.56 5.82
CA ASP A 137 -24.88 -0.83 6.99
C ASP A 137 -24.59 -2.22 7.58
N ARG A 138 -24.12 -3.15 6.78
CA ARG A 138 -23.75 -4.48 7.25
C ARG A 138 -22.37 -4.53 7.89
N THR A 139 -21.38 -3.86 7.31
CA THR A 139 -19.96 -4.05 7.67
C THR A 139 -19.36 -2.96 8.54
N VAL A 140 -19.78 -1.70 8.39
CA VAL A 140 -19.07 -0.55 8.96
C VAL A 140 -19.94 0.27 9.91
N LYS A 141 -19.38 0.62 11.07
CA LYS A 141 -19.86 1.70 11.91
C LYS A 141 -18.97 2.92 11.67
N PHE A 142 -19.52 3.92 10.97
CA PHE A 142 -18.78 5.16 10.70
C PHE A 142 -18.63 6.00 11.97
N THR A 143 -17.36 6.27 12.29
CA THR A 143 -16.91 7.27 13.27
C THR A 143 -15.80 8.07 12.59
N ASP A 144 -15.07 8.94 13.31
CA ASP A 144 -13.87 9.62 12.74
C ASP A 144 -12.89 8.60 12.16
N ILE A 145 -12.71 7.47 12.87
CA ILE A 145 -11.97 6.28 12.41
C ILE A 145 -12.95 5.12 12.31
N PRO A 146 -13.05 4.41 11.18
CA PRO A 146 -14.06 3.39 10.98
C PRO A 146 -13.88 2.20 11.93
N LEU A 147 -14.99 1.69 12.44
CA LEU A 147 -15.06 0.44 13.20
C LEU A 147 -15.87 -0.58 12.39
N PHE A 148 -15.43 -1.83 12.39
CA PHE A 148 -16.12 -2.89 11.66
C PHE A 148 -17.03 -3.67 12.62
N LYS A 149 -18.21 -4.03 12.14
CA LYS A 149 -19.24 -4.73 12.93
C LYS A 149 -18.95 -6.21 13.07
N GLU A 150 -18.17 -6.76 12.12
CA GLU A 150 -17.79 -8.18 12.05
C GLU A 150 -16.27 -8.28 11.84
N ASN A 151 -15.71 -9.45 12.12
CA ASN A 151 -14.33 -9.76 11.78
C ASN A 151 -14.22 -10.10 10.30
N LEU A 152 -13.73 -9.18 9.49
CA LEU A 152 -13.61 -9.33 8.04
C LEU A 152 -12.39 -10.17 7.60
N HIS A 153 -11.59 -10.66 8.53
CA HIS A 153 -10.51 -11.62 8.23
C HIS A 153 -11.04 -12.95 7.67
N VAL A 154 -12.29 -13.29 7.97
CA VAL A 154 -12.97 -14.47 7.40
C VAL A 154 -13.66 -14.20 6.06
N GLY A 155 -13.58 -12.96 5.56
CA GLY A 155 -14.24 -12.52 4.34
C GLY A 155 -15.72 -12.18 4.52
N ILE A 156 -16.36 -11.77 3.41
CA ILE A 156 -17.81 -11.49 3.31
C ILE A 156 -18.51 -12.39 2.29
N GLU A 157 -17.86 -13.47 1.83
CA GLU A 157 -18.42 -14.38 0.84
C GLU A 157 -19.69 -15.10 1.30
N ASN A 158 -19.81 -15.35 2.60
CA ASN A 158 -20.97 -16.02 3.21
C ASN A 158 -22.16 -15.08 3.42
N LEU A 159 -22.02 -13.79 3.12
CA LEU A 159 -23.06 -12.79 3.27
C LEU A 159 -23.95 -12.75 2.02
N ARG A 160 -25.01 -13.56 2.00
CA ARG A 160 -25.94 -13.68 0.86
C ARG A 160 -26.68 -12.38 0.50
N PHE A 161 -26.62 -11.35 1.32
CA PHE A 161 -27.35 -10.10 1.11
C PHE A 161 -26.97 -9.34 -0.17
N LEU A 162 -25.87 -9.71 -0.84
CA LEU A 162 -25.43 -9.17 -2.14
C LEU A 162 -25.48 -10.20 -3.27
N ALA A 163 -26.33 -11.25 -3.15
CA ALA A 163 -26.36 -12.34 -4.12
C ALA A 163 -26.82 -11.90 -5.52
N ASP A 164 -27.72 -10.92 -5.59
CA ASP A 164 -28.31 -10.41 -6.83
C ASP A 164 -27.58 -9.17 -7.41
N VAL A 165 -26.42 -8.83 -6.84
CA VAL A 165 -25.60 -7.68 -7.26
C VAL A 165 -24.38 -8.15 -8.04
N THR A 166 -24.05 -7.49 -9.14
CA THR A 166 -22.88 -7.84 -9.95
C THR A 166 -21.57 -7.60 -9.19
N VAL A 167 -20.50 -8.29 -9.53
CA VAL A 167 -19.20 -8.14 -8.87
C VAL A 167 -18.62 -6.75 -9.12
N GLU A 168 -18.88 -6.14 -10.28
CA GLU A 168 -18.48 -4.78 -10.60
C GLU A 168 -19.18 -3.75 -9.69
N ASP A 169 -20.47 -3.92 -9.43
CA ASP A 169 -21.25 -3.04 -8.55
C ASP A 169 -20.77 -3.18 -7.09
N ILE A 170 -20.44 -4.41 -6.66
CA ILE A 170 -19.86 -4.68 -5.33
C ILE A 170 -18.47 -4.05 -5.22
N ALA A 171 -17.63 -4.19 -6.24
CA ALA A 171 -16.29 -3.57 -6.29
C ALA A 171 -16.38 -2.04 -6.22
N ALA A 172 -17.32 -1.44 -6.97
CA ALA A 172 -17.58 0.00 -6.95
C ALA A 172 -18.02 0.50 -5.56
N ALA A 173 -18.94 -0.23 -4.91
CA ALA A 173 -19.39 0.09 -3.55
C ALA A 173 -18.27 -0.06 -2.52
N GLY A 174 -17.49 -1.14 -2.61
CA GLY A 174 -16.32 -1.38 -1.75
C GLY A 174 -15.24 -0.29 -1.90
N GLN A 175 -14.95 0.12 -3.14
CA GLN A 175 -14.03 1.21 -3.43
C GLN A 175 -14.51 2.52 -2.83
N GLN A 176 -15.78 2.88 -3.02
CA GLN A 176 -16.35 4.11 -2.49
C GLN A 176 -16.33 4.13 -0.96
N LEU A 177 -16.63 3.01 -0.30
CA LEU A 177 -16.53 2.88 1.16
C LEU A 177 -15.09 3.01 1.64
N CYS A 178 -14.16 2.34 0.96
CA CYS A 178 -12.72 2.42 1.28
C CYS A 178 -12.22 3.87 1.18
N GLU A 179 -12.58 4.60 0.11
CA GLU A 179 -12.25 6.02 -0.03
C GLU A 179 -12.77 6.86 1.13
N GLN A 180 -14.02 6.66 1.54
CA GLN A 180 -14.62 7.41 2.65
C GLN A 180 -13.91 7.11 3.97
N MET A 181 -13.59 5.84 4.23
CA MET A 181 -12.90 5.41 5.44
C MET A 181 -11.48 5.99 5.50
N VAL A 182 -10.71 5.88 4.43
CA VAL A 182 -9.35 6.44 4.37
C VAL A 182 -9.39 7.96 4.53
N MET A 183 -10.30 8.66 3.86
CA MET A 183 -10.45 10.11 4.02
C MET A 183 -10.88 10.51 5.44
N GLY A 184 -11.62 9.66 6.16
CA GLY A 184 -11.89 9.80 7.58
C GLY A 184 -10.62 9.77 8.43
N VAL A 185 -9.79 8.73 8.22
CA VAL A 185 -8.47 8.60 8.85
C VAL A 185 -7.58 9.82 8.54
N MET A 186 -7.54 10.27 7.30
CA MET A 186 -6.74 11.43 6.87
C MET A 186 -7.22 12.73 7.52
N ARG A 187 -8.53 12.94 7.68
CA ARG A 187 -9.07 14.08 8.44
C ARG A 187 -8.66 14.00 9.92
N ARG A 188 -8.69 12.82 10.51
CA ARG A 188 -8.20 12.60 11.88
C ARG A 188 -6.71 12.88 11.99
N ALA A 189 -5.91 12.38 11.04
CA ALA A 189 -4.46 12.63 10.98
C ALA A 189 -4.15 14.13 10.90
N LYS A 190 -4.88 14.87 10.06
CA LYS A 190 -4.74 16.33 9.95
C LYS A 190 -5.07 17.06 11.26
N LYS A 191 -6.02 16.57 12.06
CA LYS A 191 -6.38 17.16 13.36
C LYS A 191 -5.33 16.86 14.44
N LEU A 192 -4.72 15.67 14.39
CA LEU A 192 -3.73 15.22 15.38
C LEU A 192 -2.32 15.67 15.04
N GLY A 193 -2.00 15.72 13.75
CA GLY A 193 -0.67 16.07 13.25
C GLY A 193 -0.40 17.57 13.34
N THR A 194 0.87 17.90 13.47
CA THR A 194 1.37 19.28 13.49
C THR A 194 1.89 19.74 12.13
N SER A 195 2.23 18.78 11.26
CA SER A 195 2.76 19.04 9.93
C SER A 195 1.67 19.10 8.86
N LYS A 196 1.89 19.98 7.85
CA LYS A 196 1.06 20.04 6.63
C LYS A 196 1.54 19.06 5.55
N ASN A 197 2.67 18.39 5.77
CA ASN A 197 3.21 17.35 4.92
C ASN A 197 2.63 16.00 5.32
N LEU A 198 2.23 15.19 4.35
CA LEU A 198 1.76 13.83 4.55
C LEU A 198 2.78 12.84 4.00
N VAL A 199 3.11 11.86 4.81
CA VAL A 199 3.69 10.58 4.35
C VAL A 199 2.63 9.50 4.52
N TYR A 200 2.30 8.77 3.45
CA TYR A 200 1.27 7.75 3.47
C TYR A 200 1.84 6.39 3.08
N MET A 201 1.70 5.39 3.94
CA MET A 201 2.31 4.07 3.84
C MET A 201 1.33 2.97 4.23
N GLY A 202 1.75 1.70 4.09
CA GLY A 202 0.94 0.49 4.29
C GLY A 202 0.32 0.01 2.98
N GLY A 203 -0.21 -1.21 2.95
CA GLY A 203 -0.76 -1.83 1.75
C GLY A 203 -1.90 -1.02 1.11
N VAL A 204 -2.73 -0.33 1.91
CA VAL A 204 -3.83 0.50 1.41
C VAL A 204 -3.33 1.72 0.62
N ALA A 205 -2.09 2.17 0.83
CA ALA A 205 -1.49 3.26 0.07
C ALA A 205 -1.22 2.91 -1.41
N LEU A 206 -1.32 1.63 -1.79
CA LEU A 206 -1.29 1.18 -3.19
C LEU A 206 -2.55 1.56 -3.97
N ASN A 207 -3.64 1.96 -3.30
CA ASN A 207 -4.89 2.36 -3.95
C ASN A 207 -4.80 3.79 -4.50
N CYS A 208 -4.38 3.91 -5.77
CA CYS A 208 -4.17 5.20 -6.43
C CYS A 208 -5.47 6.00 -6.63
N VAL A 209 -6.63 5.34 -6.67
CA VAL A 209 -7.93 6.02 -6.78
C VAL A 209 -8.21 6.85 -5.52
N ILE A 210 -7.86 6.34 -4.34
CA ILE A 210 -7.95 7.09 -3.09
C ILE A 210 -6.91 8.22 -3.04
N ASN A 211 -5.67 7.91 -3.47
CA ASN A 211 -4.52 8.81 -3.33
C ASN A 211 -4.73 10.16 -4.03
N ARG A 212 -5.47 10.20 -5.15
CA ARG A 212 -5.83 11.46 -5.85
C ARG A 212 -6.53 12.49 -4.96
N ARG A 213 -7.21 12.05 -3.88
CA ARG A 213 -8.00 12.90 -2.99
C ARG A 213 -7.20 13.48 -1.83
N LEU A 214 -6.01 12.98 -1.56
CA LEU A 214 -5.21 13.40 -0.40
C LEU A 214 -4.83 14.89 -0.45
N GLY A 215 -4.71 15.46 -1.66
CA GLY A 215 -4.48 16.89 -1.89
C GLY A 215 -5.60 17.81 -1.38
N GLU A 216 -6.80 17.27 -1.11
CA GLU A 216 -7.88 18.02 -0.45
C GLU A 216 -7.53 18.39 1.01
N LEU A 217 -6.61 17.66 1.63
CA LEU A 217 -6.30 17.78 3.05
C LEU A 217 -4.87 18.22 3.35
N PHE A 218 -3.90 17.84 2.51
CA PHE A 218 -2.48 18.08 2.75
C PHE A 218 -1.82 18.83 1.59
N ASN A 219 -0.85 19.69 1.89
CA ASN A 219 -0.20 20.53 0.88
C ASN A 219 0.86 19.78 0.07
N LYS A 220 1.61 18.90 0.73
CA LYS A 220 2.62 18.05 0.12
C LYS A 220 2.41 16.62 0.57
N ILE A 221 2.52 15.69 -0.36
CA ILE A 221 2.25 14.27 -0.12
C ILE A 221 3.43 13.47 -0.65
N TRP A 222 3.88 12.53 0.17
CA TRP A 222 4.85 11.52 -0.21
C TRP A 222 4.27 10.13 0.03
N ILE A 223 4.28 9.33 -1.02
CA ILE A 223 3.99 7.90 -0.98
C ILE A 223 5.20 7.23 -1.63
N MET A 224 5.94 6.46 -0.86
CA MET A 224 7.12 5.76 -1.36
C MET A 224 6.68 4.71 -2.42
N PRO A 225 7.42 4.50 -3.49
CA PRO A 225 7.00 3.62 -4.60
C PRO A 225 6.64 2.19 -4.21
N ASN A 226 7.15 1.70 -3.08
CA ASN A 226 6.80 0.39 -2.51
C ASN A 226 6.24 0.57 -1.08
N PRO A 227 5.00 1.09 -0.92
CA PRO A 227 4.47 1.48 0.38
C PRO A 227 3.98 0.30 1.23
N GLY A 228 3.77 -0.88 0.63
CA GLY A 228 3.34 -2.11 1.31
C GLY A 228 4.49 -2.87 1.99
N ASP A 229 4.21 -4.08 2.44
CA ASP A 229 5.11 -4.92 3.24
C ASP A 229 6.45 -5.20 2.57
N ALA A 230 6.48 -5.36 1.25
CA ALA A 230 7.73 -5.57 0.52
C ALA A 230 8.72 -4.40 0.67
N GLY A 231 8.22 -3.18 0.91
CA GLY A 231 9.05 -2.00 1.20
C GLY A 231 9.47 -1.87 2.67
N SER A 232 8.87 -2.62 3.58
CA SER A 232 9.16 -2.57 5.02
C SER A 232 10.59 -3.00 5.37
N SER A 233 11.21 -3.83 4.54
CA SER A 233 12.63 -4.19 4.69
C SER A 233 13.54 -2.95 4.62
N LEU A 234 13.29 -2.05 3.67
CA LEU A 234 13.96 -0.76 3.60
C LEU A 234 13.67 0.07 4.86
N GLY A 235 12.42 0.04 5.34
CA GLY A 235 12.01 0.77 6.54
C GLY A 235 12.71 0.31 7.81
N ALA A 236 12.87 -0.99 8.00
CA ALA A 236 13.61 -1.53 9.13
C ALA A 236 15.09 -1.10 9.11
N ALA A 237 15.72 -1.14 7.92
CA ALA A 237 17.08 -0.64 7.72
C ALA A 237 17.16 0.89 7.96
N ALA A 238 16.22 1.65 7.40
CA ALA A 238 16.13 3.10 7.56
C ALA A 238 15.98 3.52 9.03
N TYR A 239 15.08 2.88 9.77
CA TYR A 239 14.88 3.15 11.20
C TYR A 239 16.16 2.92 12.00
N THR A 240 16.85 1.81 11.73
CA THR A 240 18.13 1.48 12.39
C THR A 240 19.22 2.46 12.02
N TYR A 241 19.27 2.88 10.77
CA TYR A 241 20.21 3.92 10.27
C TYR A 241 19.92 5.29 10.89
N GLY A 242 18.64 5.62 11.06
CA GLY A 242 18.18 6.79 11.80
C GLY A 242 18.31 8.13 11.09
N ARG A 243 18.70 8.17 9.81
CA ARG A 243 18.95 9.40 9.04
C ARG A 243 18.11 9.42 7.77
N ASP A 244 18.05 10.56 7.10
CA ASP A 244 17.49 10.69 5.76
C ASP A 244 18.19 9.77 4.75
N ILE A 245 17.42 9.30 3.79
CA ILE A 245 17.90 8.48 2.68
C ILE A 245 17.72 9.27 1.40
N ASN A 246 18.80 9.47 0.67
CA ASN A 246 18.76 10.11 -0.64
C ASN A 246 18.02 9.20 -1.65
N PHE A 247 16.70 9.25 -1.63
CA PHE A 247 15.84 8.48 -2.51
C PHE A 247 15.43 9.32 -3.72
N THR A 248 16.16 9.21 -4.81
CA THR A 248 16.00 10.08 -5.98
C THR A 248 15.18 9.46 -7.10
N THR A 249 15.03 8.13 -7.11
CA THR A 249 14.39 7.39 -8.22
C THR A 249 13.85 6.05 -7.74
N PRO A 250 12.73 5.58 -8.31
CA PRO A 250 12.24 4.21 -8.06
C PRO A 250 13.02 3.14 -8.85
N TYR A 251 13.91 3.51 -9.75
CA TYR A 251 14.64 2.57 -10.60
C TYR A 251 15.94 2.11 -9.91
N LEU A 252 15.82 1.16 -8.99
CA LEU A 252 16.91 0.71 -8.12
C LEU A 252 17.46 -0.67 -8.47
N GLY A 253 16.72 -1.45 -9.28
CA GLY A 253 17.07 -2.84 -9.59
C GLY A 253 18.20 -3.00 -10.61
N THR A 254 18.38 -4.23 -11.08
CA THR A 254 19.41 -4.59 -12.08
C THR A 254 19.25 -3.78 -13.35
N ASN A 255 20.36 -3.25 -13.85
CA ASN A 255 20.39 -2.43 -15.06
C ASN A 255 20.56 -3.31 -16.30
N ILE A 256 19.72 -3.10 -17.31
CA ILE A 256 19.93 -3.56 -18.68
C ILE A 256 20.46 -2.36 -19.47
N PRO A 257 21.74 -2.40 -19.92
CA PRO A 257 22.35 -1.27 -20.59
C PRO A 257 21.76 -1.08 -21.99
N GLY A 258 21.75 0.14 -22.47
CA GLY A 258 21.26 0.53 -23.79
C GLY A 258 20.34 1.73 -23.76
N VAL A 259 19.96 2.19 -24.95
CA VAL A 259 18.96 3.26 -25.11
C VAL A 259 17.58 2.61 -25.05
N TYR A 260 16.61 3.29 -24.42
CA TYR A 260 15.23 2.82 -24.36
C TYR A 260 14.67 2.68 -25.79
N PRO A 261 14.17 1.49 -26.20
CA PRO A 261 13.91 1.15 -27.60
C PRO A 261 12.53 1.67 -28.08
N VAL A 262 12.33 2.99 -28.11
CA VAL A 262 11.02 3.61 -28.41
C VAL A 262 10.51 3.21 -29.79
N ASP A 263 11.36 3.30 -30.83
CA ASP A 263 10.95 3.03 -32.21
C ASP A 263 10.61 1.55 -32.45
N ASP A 264 11.38 0.65 -31.85
CA ASP A 264 11.09 -0.80 -31.88
C ASP A 264 9.78 -1.13 -31.15
N LEU A 265 9.57 -0.51 -29.98
CA LEU A 265 8.33 -0.70 -29.21
C LEU A 265 7.11 -0.21 -29.97
N LEU A 266 7.18 0.95 -30.61
CA LEU A 266 6.08 1.49 -31.43
C LEU A 266 5.74 0.54 -32.58
N LYS A 267 6.76 0.08 -33.30
CA LYS A 267 6.58 -0.86 -34.41
C LYS A 267 5.95 -2.18 -33.97
N GLU A 268 6.42 -2.73 -32.83
CA GLU A 268 5.87 -3.97 -32.30
C GLU A 268 4.44 -3.79 -31.77
N LEU A 269 4.12 -2.67 -31.11
CA LEU A 269 2.77 -2.37 -30.66
C LEU A 269 1.78 -2.22 -31.83
N GLU A 270 2.19 -1.58 -32.94
CA GLU A 270 1.35 -1.43 -34.10
C GLU A 270 1.06 -2.78 -34.81
N THR A 271 1.98 -3.73 -34.72
CA THR A 271 1.86 -5.03 -35.39
C THR A 271 1.29 -6.12 -34.51
N LYS A 272 1.70 -6.19 -33.24
CA LYS A 272 1.38 -7.27 -32.31
C LYS A 272 0.40 -6.85 -31.21
N GLN A 273 0.15 -5.56 -31.03
CA GLN A 273 -0.71 -4.95 -30.04
C GLN A 273 -0.26 -5.10 -28.57
N ILE A 274 0.58 -6.07 -28.25
CA ILE A 274 1.15 -6.30 -26.91
C ILE A 274 2.64 -6.56 -27.05
N VAL A 275 3.45 -5.92 -26.19
CA VAL A 275 4.91 -6.09 -26.17
C VAL A 275 5.44 -6.00 -24.74
N GLY A 276 6.40 -6.87 -24.40
CA GLY A 276 7.17 -6.77 -23.16
C GLY A 276 8.40 -5.89 -23.34
N VAL A 277 8.66 -4.98 -22.41
CA VAL A 277 9.88 -4.17 -22.38
C VAL A 277 10.74 -4.49 -21.16
N ALA A 278 12.05 -4.64 -21.42
CA ALA A 278 13.07 -4.74 -20.38
C ALA A 278 14.25 -3.82 -20.76
N SER A 279 14.39 -2.68 -20.09
CA SER A 279 15.43 -1.68 -20.35
C SER A 279 15.79 -0.92 -19.08
N GLY A 280 16.99 -0.37 -19.00
CA GLY A 280 17.43 0.40 -17.85
C GLY A 280 17.39 -0.38 -16.52
N ARG A 281 17.25 0.29 -15.40
CA ARG A 281 17.11 -0.32 -14.08
C ARG A 281 15.68 -0.74 -13.81
N ALA A 282 15.49 -1.92 -13.21
CA ALA A 282 14.17 -2.38 -12.78
C ALA A 282 13.58 -1.47 -11.70
N GLU A 283 12.26 -1.40 -11.68
CA GLU A 283 11.48 -0.64 -10.69
C GLU A 283 11.60 -1.25 -9.29
N PHE A 284 11.64 -0.39 -8.28
CA PHE A 284 11.46 -0.74 -6.87
C PHE A 284 9.99 -0.49 -6.49
N GLY A 285 9.22 -1.56 -6.39
CA GLY A 285 7.80 -1.51 -6.08
C GLY A 285 6.95 -2.34 -7.02
N PRO A 286 5.66 -2.52 -6.71
CA PRO A 286 4.77 -3.43 -7.44
C PRO A 286 4.18 -2.82 -8.72
N ARG A 287 4.46 -1.57 -9.01
CA ARG A 287 3.88 -0.87 -10.18
C ARG A 287 4.83 -0.90 -11.37
N ALA A 288 4.27 -1.17 -12.55
CA ALA A 288 4.98 -1.01 -13.82
C ALA A 288 5.25 0.48 -14.10
N LEU A 289 6.51 0.83 -14.35
CA LEU A 289 6.94 2.20 -14.64
C LEU A 289 7.70 2.30 -15.98
N GLY A 290 7.60 1.27 -16.81
CA GLY A 290 8.11 1.28 -18.16
C GLY A 290 9.42 0.51 -18.38
N ASN A 291 10.16 0.12 -17.34
CA ASN A 291 11.44 -0.57 -17.49
C ASN A 291 11.35 -2.09 -17.39
N ARG A 292 10.36 -2.62 -16.73
CA ARG A 292 9.94 -4.04 -16.71
C ARG A 292 8.42 -4.06 -16.79
N SER A 293 7.91 -3.89 -18.02
CA SER A 293 6.48 -3.65 -18.22
C SER A 293 5.94 -4.39 -19.43
N LEU A 294 4.66 -4.77 -19.36
CA LEU A 294 3.87 -5.09 -20.53
C LEU A 294 3.21 -3.79 -21.02
N LEU A 295 3.34 -3.52 -22.30
CA LEU A 295 2.70 -2.40 -22.98
C LEU A 295 1.66 -2.96 -23.95
N ALA A 296 0.52 -2.30 -24.07
CA ALA A 296 -0.54 -2.70 -24.98
C ALA A 296 -1.11 -1.50 -25.73
N ASP A 297 -1.48 -1.71 -27.00
CA ASP A 297 -2.21 -0.73 -27.79
C ASP A 297 -3.67 -0.65 -27.31
N PRO A 298 -4.14 0.46 -26.73
CA PRO A 298 -5.47 0.56 -26.13
C PRO A 298 -6.62 0.64 -27.15
N ARG A 299 -6.33 0.70 -28.47
CA ARG A 299 -7.34 0.88 -29.51
C ARG A 299 -8.19 -0.37 -29.80
N GLY A 300 -7.75 -1.55 -29.38
CA GLY A 300 -8.44 -2.82 -29.61
C GLY A 300 -9.49 -3.15 -28.54
N LYS A 301 -10.73 -3.53 -28.94
CA LYS A 301 -11.78 -3.93 -27.96
C LYS A 301 -11.44 -5.16 -27.13
N LYS A 302 -10.62 -6.08 -27.64
CA LYS A 302 -10.24 -7.34 -27.00
C LYS A 302 -8.90 -7.27 -26.25
N ILE A 303 -8.20 -6.15 -26.33
CA ILE A 303 -6.84 -6.03 -25.80
C ILE A 303 -6.77 -6.27 -24.29
N LYS A 304 -7.80 -5.85 -23.56
CA LYS A 304 -7.92 -6.09 -22.11
C LYS A 304 -7.89 -7.59 -21.78
N ASP A 305 -8.67 -8.37 -22.52
CA ASP A 305 -8.76 -9.82 -22.27
C ASP A 305 -7.44 -10.49 -22.63
N GLN A 306 -6.83 -10.10 -23.77
CA GLN A 306 -5.54 -10.62 -24.23
C GLN A 306 -4.37 -10.30 -23.27
N VAL A 307 -4.40 -9.15 -22.57
CA VAL A 307 -3.36 -8.81 -21.58
C VAL A 307 -3.52 -9.61 -20.31
N ASN A 308 -4.75 -10.07 -20.00
CA ASN A 308 -5.06 -10.84 -18.79
C ASN A 308 -4.99 -12.36 -18.96
N GLU A 309 -4.85 -12.86 -20.21
CA GLU A 309 -4.58 -14.26 -20.53
C GLU A 309 -3.07 -14.60 -20.38
#